data_566782d3c0a72f794863a7453b3c098e
#
_entry.id   566782d3c0a72f794863a7453b3c098e
#
_cell.length_a   1.000
_cell.length_b   1.000
_cell.length_c   1.000
_cell.angle_alpha   90.00
_cell.angle_beta   90.00
_cell.angle_gamma   90.00
#
_symmetry.space_group_name_H-M   'P 1'
#
loop_
_entity.id
_entity.type
_entity.pdbx_description
1 polymer ?
#
loop_
_entity_poly.entity_id
_entity_poly.type
_entity_poly.pdbx_seq_one_letter_code
_entity_poly.pdbx_strand_id
1 'polypeptide(L)'
;MRFVVGIDISKASFDVAIVDETGTVHARGRQTMERRGFDAFLETLEPYLSEELHIVMESTGIYHLPLLHYLVEQGLMCHLVNPMQIRHHIQSSTLRKSKTDAKDAEAIAQFGRLHASTLPVVDTAQLVSLRPLLREREALTKEIASLKTDIKGLVDRLFPELSKNTNIFTRSILYLLLQAPSRKRIRNLKEKKIARILQKASGNKATLEAKEILSWAKGSIGINDSGLETVLQSKIRRLLHTMQECEAIEAAIEKALGDSDIHEDIDTLTSVPGIGKTTATHFMGEIGDIHRFASVKQLCAYIGFDPAIRQSGSSILSRGHITKRGNRSLRRTLWQMALGVIRHTDKFRAYYDKKRGEGKSFKQAVVAVANKLLRTLFTLLKNKTPFQPDLASGGVTP
;
A
#
# COMPACT_ATOMS: atom_id res chain seq x y z
N MET A 1 4.63 -14.52 -37.12
CA MET A 1 3.26 -14.79 -36.65
C MET A 1 3.17 -14.44 -35.18
N ARG A 2 2.07 -13.91 -34.67
CA ARG A 2 1.95 -13.55 -33.25
C ARG A 2 1.09 -14.59 -32.53
N PHE A 3 1.60 -15.09 -31.42
CA PHE A 3 0.90 -16.00 -30.54
C PHE A 3 0.62 -15.38 -29.17
N VAL A 4 -0.50 -15.75 -28.58
CA VAL A 4 -0.88 -15.31 -27.25
C VAL A 4 -1.25 -16.51 -26.40
N VAL A 5 -0.62 -16.60 -25.25
CA VAL A 5 -0.89 -17.62 -24.24
C VAL A 5 -1.73 -17.00 -23.14
N GLY A 6 -2.92 -17.54 -22.93
CA GLY A 6 -3.75 -17.19 -21.79
C GLY A 6 -3.59 -18.22 -20.68
N ILE A 7 -3.39 -17.75 -19.45
CA ILE A 7 -3.20 -18.62 -18.29
C ILE A 7 -4.22 -18.27 -17.21
N ASP A 8 -5.03 -19.26 -16.84
CA ASP A 8 -5.90 -19.21 -15.65
C ASP A 8 -5.25 -20.01 -14.52
N ILE A 9 -5.06 -19.37 -13.36
CA ILE A 9 -4.21 -19.90 -12.27
C ILE A 9 -5.04 -20.19 -11.03
N SER A 10 -4.90 -21.40 -10.54
CA SER A 10 -5.39 -21.86 -9.24
C SER A 10 -4.24 -22.16 -8.26
N LYS A 11 -4.55 -22.55 -7.03
CA LYS A 11 -3.54 -22.87 -6.01
C LYS A 11 -2.63 -24.03 -6.38
N ALA A 12 -3.18 -25.07 -7.04
CA ALA A 12 -2.47 -26.34 -7.27
C ALA A 12 -2.11 -26.56 -8.73
N SER A 13 -2.74 -25.83 -9.66
CA SER A 13 -2.58 -26.02 -11.10
C SER A 13 -2.88 -24.75 -11.86
N PHE A 14 -2.49 -24.70 -13.11
CA PHE A 14 -2.89 -23.66 -14.06
C PHE A 14 -3.30 -24.26 -15.39
N ASP A 15 -4.32 -23.65 -16.00
CA ASP A 15 -4.84 -24.01 -17.31
C ASP A 15 -4.29 -23.03 -18.35
N VAL A 16 -3.95 -23.54 -19.53
CA VAL A 16 -3.28 -22.81 -20.60
C VAL A 16 -4.09 -22.95 -21.90
N ALA A 17 -4.18 -21.85 -22.64
CA ALA A 17 -4.62 -21.85 -24.02
C ALA A 17 -3.69 -21.00 -24.89
N ILE A 18 -3.28 -21.51 -26.05
CA ILE A 18 -2.44 -20.78 -27.01
C ILE A 18 -3.28 -20.45 -28.22
N VAL A 19 -3.36 -19.19 -28.59
CA VAL A 19 -4.09 -18.72 -29.76
C VAL A 19 -3.17 -17.91 -30.69
N ASP A 20 -3.45 -17.96 -31.99
CA ASP A 20 -2.80 -17.12 -32.96
C ASP A 20 -3.50 -15.76 -33.15
N GLU A 21 -2.98 -14.95 -34.05
CA GLU A 21 -3.54 -13.62 -34.37
C GLU A 21 -4.97 -13.69 -34.98
N THR A 22 -5.37 -14.82 -35.54
CA THR A 22 -6.74 -15.03 -36.07
C THR A 22 -7.71 -15.41 -34.96
N GLY A 23 -7.21 -15.88 -33.81
CA GLY A 23 -8.00 -16.41 -32.71
C GLY A 23 -8.19 -17.91 -32.73
N THR A 24 -7.49 -18.61 -33.65
CA THR A 24 -7.49 -20.08 -33.70
C THR A 24 -6.72 -20.64 -32.53
N VAL A 25 -7.28 -21.62 -31.84
CA VAL A 25 -6.64 -22.29 -30.69
C VAL A 25 -5.71 -23.38 -31.21
N HIS A 26 -4.41 -23.25 -30.95
CA HIS A 26 -3.38 -24.21 -31.33
C HIS A 26 -3.11 -25.27 -30.27
N ALA A 27 -3.18 -24.89 -28.99
CA ALA A 27 -2.96 -25.81 -27.89
C ALA A 27 -3.80 -25.45 -26.65
N ARG A 28 -4.12 -26.48 -25.86
CA ARG A 28 -4.68 -26.39 -24.52
C ARG A 28 -3.97 -27.36 -23.62
N GLY A 29 -3.79 -27.00 -22.37
CA GLY A 29 -3.15 -27.89 -21.41
C GLY A 29 -3.46 -27.48 -19.98
N ARG A 30 -3.20 -28.39 -19.06
CA ARG A 30 -3.22 -28.16 -17.62
C ARG A 30 -1.92 -28.64 -17.03
N GLN A 31 -1.30 -27.79 -16.19
CA GLN A 31 -0.04 -28.07 -15.55
C GLN A 31 -0.15 -27.86 -14.03
N THR A 32 0.74 -28.47 -13.27
CA THR A 32 0.80 -28.32 -11.82
C THR A 32 1.58 -27.06 -11.43
N MET A 33 1.21 -26.45 -10.28
CA MET A 33 1.95 -25.33 -9.70
C MET A 33 3.20 -25.81 -8.96
N GLU A 34 4.05 -26.57 -9.68
CA GLU A 34 5.32 -27.15 -9.22
C GLU A 34 6.39 -26.95 -10.30
N ARG A 35 7.66 -27.08 -9.92
CA ARG A 35 8.78 -26.93 -10.87
C ARG A 35 8.62 -27.78 -12.13
N ARG A 36 8.25 -29.06 -11.98
CA ARG A 36 8.02 -29.97 -13.11
C ARG A 36 6.92 -29.48 -14.05
N GLY A 37 5.83 -28.90 -13.50
CA GLY A 37 4.76 -28.33 -14.30
C GLY A 37 5.20 -27.06 -15.04
N PHE A 38 6.09 -26.27 -14.46
CA PHE A 38 6.65 -25.09 -15.12
C PHE A 38 7.60 -25.48 -16.26
N ASP A 39 8.46 -26.49 -16.03
CA ASP A 39 9.38 -27.00 -17.06
C ASP A 39 8.59 -27.61 -18.23
N ALA A 40 7.58 -28.47 -17.96
CA ALA A 40 6.69 -29.04 -18.98
C ALA A 40 5.90 -27.96 -19.76
N PHE A 41 5.57 -26.86 -19.07
CA PHE A 41 4.92 -25.73 -19.75
C PHE A 41 5.89 -25.02 -20.71
N LEU A 42 7.16 -24.80 -20.33
CA LEU A 42 8.18 -24.26 -21.25
C LEU A 42 8.37 -25.16 -22.48
N GLU A 43 8.44 -26.49 -22.32
CA GLU A 43 8.49 -27.42 -23.44
C GLU A 43 7.30 -27.26 -24.39
N THR A 44 6.11 -27.01 -23.83
CA THR A 44 4.91 -26.73 -24.64
C THR A 44 5.03 -25.41 -25.44
N LEU A 45 5.82 -24.46 -24.97
CA LEU A 45 6.04 -23.16 -25.63
C LEU A 45 7.14 -23.20 -26.68
N GLU A 46 8.04 -24.20 -26.67
CA GLU A 46 9.18 -24.30 -27.59
C GLU A 46 8.83 -24.05 -29.08
N PRO A 47 7.74 -24.61 -29.64
CA PRO A 47 7.37 -24.39 -31.04
C PRO A 47 7.02 -22.92 -31.38
N TYR A 48 6.73 -22.11 -30.37
CA TYR A 48 6.27 -20.71 -30.51
C TYR A 48 7.35 -19.68 -30.14
N LEU A 49 8.49 -20.10 -29.58
CA LEU A 49 9.54 -19.19 -29.08
C LEU A 49 10.26 -18.40 -30.19
N SER A 50 10.25 -18.90 -31.45
CA SER A 50 10.79 -18.19 -32.60
C SER A 50 9.90 -17.07 -33.13
N GLU A 51 8.68 -16.96 -32.61
CA GLU A 51 7.64 -16.02 -33.02
C GLU A 51 7.42 -14.94 -31.96
N GLU A 52 6.58 -13.95 -32.26
CA GLU A 52 6.15 -12.96 -31.27
C GLU A 52 5.20 -13.59 -30.27
N LEU A 53 5.69 -13.94 -29.06
CA LEU A 53 4.93 -14.64 -28.02
C LEU A 53 4.61 -13.74 -26.85
N HIS A 54 3.32 -13.57 -26.56
CA HIS A 54 2.82 -12.86 -25.39
C HIS A 54 2.14 -13.80 -24.41
N ILE A 55 2.51 -13.73 -23.14
CA ILE A 55 1.89 -14.52 -22.07
C ILE A 55 1.02 -13.60 -21.24
N VAL A 56 -0.28 -13.91 -21.13
CA VAL A 56 -1.26 -13.10 -20.41
C VAL A 56 -1.84 -13.91 -19.27
N MET A 57 -1.78 -13.35 -18.05
CA MET A 57 -2.34 -13.99 -16.85
C MET A 57 -3.20 -13.02 -16.06
N GLU A 58 -4.21 -13.59 -15.39
CA GLU A 58 -5.05 -12.83 -14.48
C GLU A 58 -4.33 -12.62 -13.14
N SER A 59 -4.31 -11.37 -12.64
CA SER A 59 -3.70 -11.03 -11.34
C SER A 59 -4.63 -11.34 -10.17
N THR A 60 -5.08 -12.59 -10.04
CA THR A 60 -5.95 -13.03 -8.95
C THR A 60 -5.14 -13.56 -7.78
N GLY A 61 -5.25 -12.90 -6.61
CA GLY A 61 -4.54 -13.31 -5.40
C GLY A 61 -3.02 -13.28 -5.53
N ILE A 62 -2.34 -14.32 -5.02
CA ILE A 62 -0.87 -14.43 -4.97
C ILE A 62 -0.34 -15.62 -5.82
N TYR A 63 -1.21 -16.47 -6.29
CA TYR A 63 -0.81 -17.75 -6.90
C TYR A 63 -0.10 -17.58 -8.26
N HIS A 64 -0.31 -16.49 -8.95
CA HIS A 64 0.36 -16.20 -10.23
C HIS A 64 1.84 -15.83 -10.05
N LEU A 65 2.27 -15.36 -8.88
CA LEU A 65 3.61 -14.82 -8.67
C LEU A 65 4.74 -15.83 -8.94
N PRO A 66 4.71 -17.09 -8.47
CA PRO A 66 5.78 -18.03 -8.73
C PRO A 66 5.95 -18.35 -10.22
N LEU A 67 4.85 -18.58 -10.95
CA LEU A 67 4.89 -18.84 -12.39
C LEU A 67 5.36 -17.62 -13.17
N LEU A 68 4.83 -16.44 -12.82
CA LEU A 68 5.23 -15.17 -13.44
C LEU A 68 6.74 -14.94 -13.30
N HIS A 69 7.27 -15.10 -12.08
CA HIS A 69 8.69 -14.93 -11.81
C HIS A 69 9.53 -15.88 -12.65
N TYR A 70 9.15 -17.15 -12.66
CA TYR A 70 9.81 -18.17 -13.45
C TYR A 70 9.85 -17.84 -14.94
N LEU A 71 8.73 -17.43 -15.54
CA LEU A 71 8.63 -17.11 -16.97
C LEU A 71 9.41 -15.84 -17.33
N VAL A 72 9.38 -14.81 -16.49
CA VAL A 72 10.13 -13.57 -16.71
C VAL A 72 11.65 -13.83 -16.60
N GLU A 73 12.09 -14.70 -15.71
CA GLU A 73 13.49 -15.15 -15.62
C GLU A 73 13.95 -15.89 -16.89
N GLN A 74 13.03 -16.52 -17.62
CA GLN A 74 13.31 -17.13 -18.93
C GLN A 74 13.26 -16.11 -20.08
N GLY A 75 13.08 -14.82 -19.79
CA GLY A 75 13.04 -13.74 -20.79
C GLY A 75 11.72 -13.65 -21.56
N LEU A 76 10.64 -14.30 -21.10
CA LEU A 76 9.36 -14.32 -21.79
C LEU A 76 8.53 -13.05 -21.49
N MET A 77 7.84 -12.53 -22.51
CA MET A 77 6.98 -11.35 -22.41
C MET A 77 5.69 -11.69 -21.66
N CYS A 78 5.61 -11.34 -20.38
CA CYS A 78 4.45 -11.59 -19.52
C CYS A 78 3.65 -10.30 -19.26
N HIS A 79 2.33 -10.45 -19.30
CA HIS A 79 1.37 -9.37 -19.03
C HIS A 79 0.43 -9.78 -17.88
N LEU A 80 0.24 -8.90 -16.90
CA LEU A 80 -0.74 -9.09 -15.84
C LEU A 80 -1.99 -8.27 -16.12
N VAL A 81 -3.14 -8.91 -16.09
CA VAL A 81 -4.43 -8.29 -16.37
C VAL A 81 -5.32 -8.30 -15.13
N ASN A 82 -6.06 -7.20 -14.95
CA ASN A 82 -7.03 -7.13 -13.86
C ASN A 82 -8.20 -8.10 -14.11
N PRO A 83 -8.59 -8.92 -13.13
CA PRO A 83 -9.73 -9.85 -13.21
C PRO A 83 -11.02 -9.23 -13.75
N MET A 84 -11.25 -7.96 -13.44
CA MET A 84 -12.44 -7.27 -13.94
C MET A 84 -12.43 -7.04 -15.46
N GLN A 85 -11.27 -6.86 -16.07
CA GLN A 85 -11.15 -6.68 -17.52
C GLN A 85 -11.49 -7.98 -18.23
N ILE A 86 -10.94 -9.10 -17.75
CA ILE A 86 -11.24 -10.44 -18.26
C ILE A 86 -12.74 -10.75 -18.11
N ARG A 87 -13.30 -10.49 -16.93
CA ARG A 87 -14.74 -10.70 -16.67
C ARG A 87 -15.62 -9.89 -17.62
N HIS A 88 -15.29 -8.61 -17.85
CA HIS A 88 -16.04 -7.78 -18.81
C HIS A 88 -15.90 -8.29 -20.25
N HIS A 89 -14.71 -8.75 -20.63
CA HIS A 89 -14.47 -9.34 -21.94
C HIS A 89 -15.32 -10.61 -22.12
N ILE A 90 -15.33 -11.53 -21.16
CA ILE A 90 -16.15 -12.75 -21.19
C ILE A 90 -17.63 -12.38 -21.29
N GLN A 91 -18.12 -11.41 -20.51
CA GLN A 91 -19.53 -10.99 -20.54
C GLN A 91 -19.93 -10.35 -21.86
N SER A 92 -19.02 -9.69 -22.56
CA SER A 92 -19.30 -9.11 -23.90
C SER A 92 -19.22 -10.14 -25.03
N SER A 93 -18.46 -11.22 -24.82
CA SER A 93 -18.21 -12.24 -25.88
C SER A 93 -19.22 -13.39 -25.88
N THR A 94 -19.90 -13.67 -24.75
CA THR A 94 -20.83 -14.80 -24.64
C THR A 94 -21.94 -14.57 -23.62
N LEU A 95 -23.17 -14.95 -23.98
CA LEU A 95 -24.32 -15.00 -23.07
C LEU A 95 -24.39 -16.30 -22.26
N ARG A 96 -23.54 -17.30 -22.56
CA ARG A 96 -23.54 -18.60 -21.89
C ARG A 96 -22.82 -18.55 -20.57
N LYS A 97 -23.42 -19.05 -19.49
CA LYS A 97 -22.89 -19.07 -18.12
C LYS A 97 -22.02 -20.32 -17.81
N SER A 98 -21.61 -21.12 -18.81
CA SER A 98 -20.76 -22.28 -18.51
C SER A 98 -19.33 -21.84 -18.19
N LYS A 99 -18.92 -21.99 -16.95
CA LYS A 99 -17.60 -21.66 -16.44
C LYS A 99 -16.77 -22.94 -16.27
N THR A 100 -15.59 -22.99 -16.90
CA THR A 100 -14.55 -24.01 -16.64
C THR A 100 -13.18 -23.34 -16.78
N ASP A 101 -12.20 -23.77 -15.98
CA ASP A 101 -10.86 -23.18 -15.97
C ASP A 101 -10.22 -23.14 -17.38
N ALA A 102 -10.41 -24.20 -18.18
CA ALA A 102 -9.92 -24.23 -19.56
C ALA A 102 -10.57 -23.17 -20.49
N LYS A 103 -11.86 -22.85 -20.29
CA LYS A 103 -12.52 -21.74 -21.00
C LYS A 103 -12.08 -20.37 -20.51
N ASP A 104 -11.77 -20.27 -19.24
CA ASP A 104 -11.27 -19.04 -18.65
C ASP A 104 -9.85 -18.75 -19.20
N ALA A 105 -8.95 -19.75 -19.33
CA ALA A 105 -7.66 -19.61 -19.98
C ALA A 105 -7.78 -19.20 -21.46
N GLU A 106 -8.72 -19.79 -22.21
CA GLU A 106 -8.99 -19.39 -23.59
C GLU A 106 -9.53 -17.95 -23.68
N ALA A 107 -10.41 -17.54 -22.79
CA ALA A 107 -10.92 -16.17 -22.76
C ALA A 107 -9.80 -15.16 -22.42
N ILE A 108 -8.85 -15.53 -21.56
CA ILE A 108 -7.66 -14.72 -21.27
C ILE A 108 -6.78 -14.61 -22.52
N ALA A 109 -6.57 -15.70 -23.26
CA ALA A 109 -5.81 -15.70 -24.51
C ALA A 109 -6.47 -14.80 -25.58
N GLN A 110 -7.80 -14.91 -25.78
CA GLN A 110 -8.55 -14.07 -26.70
C GLN A 110 -8.53 -12.59 -26.31
N PHE A 111 -8.62 -12.29 -25.01
CA PHE A 111 -8.42 -10.92 -24.51
C PHE A 111 -7.02 -10.42 -24.85
N GLY A 112 -5.98 -11.22 -24.57
CA GLY A 112 -4.59 -10.90 -24.88
C GLY A 112 -4.38 -10.66 -26.38
N ARG A 113 -4.96 -11.47 -27.25
CA ARG A 113 -4.92 -11.30 -28.71
C ARG A 113 -5.32 -9.89 -29.15
N LEU A 114 -6.34 -9.33 -28.51
CA LEU A 114 -6.85 -7.99 -28.83
C LEU A 114 -6.06 -6.87 -28.18
N HIS A 115 -5.38 -7.13 -27.07
CA HIS A 115 -4.85 -6.08 -26.20
C HIS A 115 -3.36 -6.21 -25.85
N ALA A 116 -2.68 -7.34 -26.11
CA ALA A 116 -1.31 -7.60 -25.64
C ALA A 116 -0.32 -6.48 -26.03
N SER A 117 -0.39 -5.95 -27.23
CA SER A 117 0.46 -4.85 -27.70
C SER A 117 0.28 -3.54 -26.92
N THR A 118 -0.81 -3.38 -26.21
CA THR A 118 -1.11 -2.19 -25.40
C THR A 118 -0.99 -2.44 -23.90
N LEU A 119 -0.86 -3.72 -23.49
CA LEU A 119 -0.67 -4.09 -22.09
C LEU A 119 0.81 -3.87 -21.70
N PRO A 120 1.07 -3.38 -20.47
CA PRO A 120 2.43 -3.29 -19.99
C PRO A 120 3.03 -4.70 -19.84
N VAL A 121 4.27 -4.86 -20.31
CA VAL A 121 5.09 -6.05 -20.04
C VAL A 121 5.57 -5.97 -18.60
N VAL A 122 5.54 -7.11 -17.90
CA VAL A 122 6.06 -7.19 -16.54
C VAL A 122 7.58 -7.30 -16.60
N ASP A 123 8.25 -6.35 -15.97
CA ASP A 123 9.69 -6.29 -15.85
C ASP A 123 10.19 -7.06 -14.58
N THR A 124 11.42 -7.61 -14.64
CA THR A 124 12.10 -8.23 -13.49
C THR A 124 12.24 -7.25 -12.31
N ALA A 125 12.49 -5.98 -12.57
CA ALA A 125 12.56 -4.95 -11.54
C ALA A 125 11.21 -4.77 -10.78
N GLN A 126 10.08 -5.09 -11.43
CA GLN A 126 8.76 -5.06 -10.80
C GLN A 126 8.51 -6.27 -9.88
N LEU A 127 9.24 -7.37 -10.09
CA LEU A 127 9.13 -8.59 -9.28
C LEU A 127 9.82 -8.44 -7.91
N VAL A 128 10.93 -7.71 -7.85
CA VAL A 128 11.64 -7.34 -6.62
C VAL A 128 11.01 -6.04 -6.07
N SER A 129 9.74 -6.07 -5.73
CA SER A 129 9.06 -4.82 -5.38
C SER A 129 9.23 -4.49 -3.89
N LEU A 130 9.49 -3.21 -3.58
CA LEU A 130 9.38 -2.61 -2.24
C LEU A 130 7.98 -2.79 -1.62
N ARG A 131 7.00 -3.13 -2.44
CA ARG A 131 5.58 -3.21 -2.05
C ARG A 131 5.29 -4.12 -0.85
N PRO A 132 5.84 -5.34 -0.73
CA PRO A 132 5.65 -6.16 0.46
C PRO A 132 6.16 -5.49 1.73
N LEU A 133 7.38 -4.91 1.70
CA LEU A 133 7.98 -4.20 2.83
C LEU A 133 7.15 -2.98 3.25
N LEU A 134 6.71 -2.19 2.28
CA LEU A 134 5.89 -1.00 2.54
C LEU A 134 4.52 -1.36 3.13
N ARG A 135 3.91 -2.45 2.69
CA ARG A 135 2.64 -2.94 3.22
C ARG A 135 2.78 -3.49 4.63
N GLU A 136 3.87 -4.22 4.90
CA GLU A 136 4.17 -4.71 6.24
C GLU A 136 4.42 -3.53 7.19
N ARG A 137 5.23 -2.54 6.79
CA ARG A 137 5.41 -1.32 7.56
C ARG A 137 4.08 -0.61 7.88
N GLU A 138 3.16 -0.55 6.91
CA GLU A 138 1.82 0.02 7.13
C GLU A 138 1.01 -0.79 8.14
N ALA A 139 1.09 -2.13 8.08
CA ALA A 139 0.41 -3.03 9.01
C ALA A 139 0.95 -2.86 10.43
N LEU A 140 2.28 -2.88 10.61
CA LEU A 140 2.94 -2.67 11.89
C LEU A 140 2.62 -1.28 12.48
N THR A 141 2.60 -0.23 11.66
CA THR A 141 2.22 1.12 12.09
C THR A 141 0.78 1.17 12.63
N LYS A 142 -0.15 0.46 12.01
CA LYS A 142 -1.54 0.35 12.49
C LYS A 142 -1.61 -0.44 13.80
N GLU A 143 -0.87 -1.52 13.91
CA GLU A 143 -0.81 -2.33 15.13
C GLU A 143 -0.24 -1.52 16.29
N ILE A 144 0.86 -0.78 16.08
CA ILE A 144 1.42 0.15 17.08
C ILE A 144 0.37 1.16 17.55
N ALA A 145 -0.38 1.77 16.64
CA ALA A 145 -1.41 2.74 16.99
C ALA A 145 -2.54 2.10 17.83
N SER A 146 -2.97 0.88 17.48
CA SER A 146 -3.97 0.13 18.23
C SER A 146 -3.46 -0.23 19.63
N LEU A 147 -2.24 -0.75 19.74
CA LEU A 147 -1.62 -1.10 21.03
C LEU A 147 -1.46 0.13 21.93
N LYS A 148 -1.07 1.28 21.37
CA LYS A 148 -1.01 2.53 22.14
C LYS A 148 -2.37 2.94 22.69
N THR A 149 -3.43 2.80 21.91
CA THR A 149 -4.79 3.12 22.37
C THR A 149 -5.21 2.19 23.52
N ASP A 150 -4.97 0.88 23.39
CA ASP A 150 -5.29 -0.12 24.42
C ASP A 150 -4.50 0.14 25.72
N ILE A 151 -3.17 0.37 25.58
CA ILE A 151 -2.28 0.66 26.73
C ILE A 151 -2.74 1.92 27.45
N LYS A 152 -3.08 2.99 26.71
CA LYS A 152 -3.59 4.22 27.32
C LYS A 152 -4.85 3.95 28.13
N GLY A 153 -5.83 3.23 27.60
CA GLY A 153 -7.05 2.87 28.30
C GLY A 153 -6.83 1.96 29.54
N LEU A 154 -5.75 1.15 29.54
CA LEU A 154 -5.36 0.36 30.72
C LEU A 154 -4.68 1.24 31.79
N VAL A 155 -3.78 2.13 31.38
CA VAL A 155 -3.12 3.07 32.29
C VAL A 155 -4.13 4.03 32.90
N ASP A 156 -5.08 4.54 32.14
CA ASP A 156 -6.14 5.43 32.64
C ASP A 156 -7.01 4.76 33.73
N ARG A 157 -7.07 3.43 33.76
CA ARG A 157 -7.75 2.66 34.84
C ARG A 157 -6.86 2.36 36.03
N LEU A 158 -5.59 1.98 35.78
CA LEU A 158 -4.66 1.53 36.83
C LEU A 158 -3.87 2.66 37.49
N PHE A 159 -3.59 3.74 36.73
CA PHE A 159 -2.82 4.89 37.19
C PHE A 159 -3.08 6.12 36.28
N PRO A 160 -4.29 6.75 36.35
CA PRO A 160 -4.70 7.83 35.45
C PRO A 160 -3.81 9.08 35.55
N GLU A 161 -3.27 9.40 36.73
CA GLU A 161 -2.43 10.56 36.92
C GLU A 161 -1.11 10.44 36.13
N LEU A 162 -0.63 9.23 35.86
CA LEU A 162 0.55 9.03 35.03
C LEU A 162 0.29 9.49 33.59
N SER A 163 -0.84 9.07 32.99
CA SER A 163 -1.18 9.45 31.64
C SER A 163 -1.55 10.93 31.47
N LYS A 164 -2.03 11.57 32.56
CA LYS A 164 -2.36 13.00 32.59
C LYS A 164 -1.12 13.87 32.62
N ASN A 165 -0.09 13.47 33.38
CA ASN A 165 1.06 14.32 33.69
C ASN A 165 2.29 14.04 32.82
N THR A 166 2.33 12.91 32.07
CA THR A 166 3.48 12.57 31.22
C THR A 166 3.10 11.77 29.98
N ASN A 167 4.02 11.74 29.02
CA ASN A 167 3.89 10.85 27.88
C ASN A 167 4.24 9.41 28.28
N ILE A 168 3.21 8.57 28.43
CA ILE A 168 3.36 7.16 28.84
C ILE A 168 4.07 6.29 27.80
N PHE A 169 4.25 6.75 26.56
CA PHE A 169 4.90 6.00 25.46
C PHE A 169 6.38 6.27 25.35
N THR A 170 6.98 7.03 26.27
CA THR A 170 8.43 7.11 26.37
C THR A 170 9.01 5.78 26.82
N ARG A 171 10.19 5.42 26.31
CA ARG A 171 10.87 4.17 26.64
C ARG A 171 10.99 3.98 28.16
N SER A 172 11.33 5.04 28.89
CA SER A 172 11.48 5.03 30.35
C SER A 172 10.19 4.62 31.06
N ILE A 173 9.05 5.21 30.68
CA ILE A 173 7.75 4.93 31.31
C ILE A 173 7.24 3.53 30.93
N LEU A 174 7.41 3.11 29.68
CA LEU A 174 7.04 1.74 29.28
C LEU A 174 7.80 0.69 30.10
N TYR A 175 9.11 0.87 30.29
CA TYR A 175 9.93 -0.04 31.12
C TYR A 175 9.57 0.03 32.60
N LEU A 176 9.18 1.22 33.12
CA LEU A 176 8.66 1.35 34.49
C LEU A 176 7.34 0.55 34.65
N LEU A 177 6.41 0.71 33.71
CA LEU A 177 5.11 0.00 33.72
C LEU A 177 5.27 -1.51 33.54
N LEU A 178 6.29 -2.00 32.85
CA LEU A 178 6.61 -3.43 32.81
C LEU A 178 7.00 -3.99 34.18
N GLN A 179 7.66 -3.21 35.03
CA GLN A 179 8.08 -3.64 36.38
C GLN A 179 7.02 -3.33 37.43
N ALA A 180 6.30 -2.22 37.27
CA ALA A 180 5.29 -1.74 38.20
C ALA A 180 4.07 -1.18 37.45
N PRO A 181 3.13 -2.05 37.02
CA PRO A 181 2.05 -1.70 36.09
C PRO A 181 0.91 -0.88 36.70
N SER A 182 0.91 -0.62 38.01
CA SER A 182 -0.17 0.11 38.70
C SER A 182 0.37 1.06 39.76
N ARG A 183 -0.47 2.01 40.20
CA ARG A 183 -0.16 2.89 41.32
C ARG A 183 0.31 2.14 42.57
N LYS A 184 -0.34 1.00 42.90
CA LYS A 184 0.03 0.16 44.04
C LYS A 184 1.42 -0.42 43.89
N ARG A 185 1.77 -0.93 42.71
CA ARG A 185 3.11 -1.51 42.44
C ARG A 185 4.19 -0.42 42.48
N ILE A 186 3.92 0.77 41.94
CA ILE A 186 4.86 1.90 41.97
C ILE A 186 5.10 2.39 43.38
N ARG A 187 4.05 2.51 44.21
CA ARG A 187 4.21 2.90 45.64
C ARG A 187 5.07 1.94 46.45
N ASN A 188 5.10 0.67 46.06
CA ASN A 188 5.94 -0.34 46.71
C ASN A 188 7.40 -0.29 46.25
N LEU A 189 7.73 0.47 45.22
CA LEU A 189 9.11 0.69 44.80
C LEU A 189 9.74 1.83 45.61
N LYS A 190 11.03 1.67 45.90
CA LYS A 190 11.84 2.75 46.47
C LYS A 190 12.18 3.77 45.39
N GLU A 191 12.22 5.07 45.75
CA GLU A 191 12.54 6.16 44.84
C GLU A 191 13.79 5.89 43.97
N LYS A 192 14.90 5.47 44.65
CA LYS A 192 16.15 5.09 43.99
C LYS A 192 15.98 4.01 42.90
N LYS A 193 15.03 3.06 43.08
CA LYS A 193 14.76 2.00 42.09
C LYS A 193 14.01 2.55 40.87
N ILE A 194 13.04 3.44 41.11
CA ILE A 194 12.32 4.12 40.01
C ILE A 194 13.31 4.97 39.21
N ALA A 195 14.12 5.79 39.85
CA ALA A 195 15.13 6.61 39.19
C ALA A 195 16.09 5.75 38.34
N ARG A 196 16.56 4.60 38.87
CA ARG A 196 17.44 3.69 38.15
C ARG A 196 16.76 3.10 36.90
N ILE A 197 15.47 2.75 36.97
CA ILE A 197 14.70 2.22 35.83
C ILE A 197 14.59 3.30 34.74
N LEU A 198 14.21 4.52 35.12
CA LEU A 198 14.05 5.64 34.20
C LEU A 198 15.36 5.97 33.47
N GLN A 199 16.46 6.09 34.22
CA GLN A 199 17.78 6.42 33.66
C GLN A 199 18.30 5.32 32.75
N LYS A 200 18.24 4.05 33.20
CA LYS A 200 18.69 2.91 32.37
C LYS A 200 17.92 2.82 31.05
N ALA A 201 16.60 3.00 31.06
CA ALA A 201 15.77 2.86 29.89
C ALA A 201 15.90 4.04 28.92
N SER A 202 16.30 5.23 29.39
CA SER A 202 16.49 6.43 28.59
C SER A 202 17.94 6.66 28.11
N GLY A 203 18.88 5.80 28.48
CA GLY A 203 20.31 6.06 28.27
C GLY A 203 20.79 7.33 29.01
N ASN A 204 20.38 7.48 30.26
CA ASN A 204 20.65 8.61 31.15
C ASN A 204 20.07 9.98 30.70
N LYS A 205 19.02 9.95 29.82
CA LYS A 205 18.35 11.17 29.31
C LYS A 205 16.97 11.42 29.94
N ALA A 206 16.58 10.68 31.00
CA ALA A 206 15.29 10.89 31.65
C ALA A 206 15.27 12.25 32.38
N THR A 207 14.27 13.06 32.05
CA THR A 207 14.01 14.36 32.68
C THR A 207 12.98 14.28 33.79
N LEU A 208 12.16 13.23 33.81
CA LEU A 208 11.10 13.01 34.80
C LEU A 208 11.69 12.46 36.09
N GLU A 209 11.34 13.08 37.20
CA GLU A 209 11.87 12.70 38.53
C GLU A 209 11.05 11.55 39.16
N ALA A 210 11.74 10.62 39.79
CA ALA A 210 11.09 9.50 40.50
C ALA A 210 10.17 9.97 41.63
N LYS A 211 10.51 11.09 42.27
CA LYS A 211 9.72 11.71 43.35
C LYS A 211 8.34 12.16 42.86
N GLU A 212 8.26 12.74 41.69
CA GLU A 212 7.01 13.17 41.07
C GLU A 212 6.07 11.98 40.83
N ILE A 213 6.60 10.91 40.19
CA ILE A 213 5.82 9.68 39.95
C ILE A 213 5.29 9.07 41.25
N LEU A 214 6.11 9.04 42.29
CA LEU A 214 5.68 8.57 43.61
C LEU A 214 4.61 9.46 44.23
N SER A 215 4.70 10.78 44.09
CA SER A 215 3.68 11.72 44.50
C SER A 215 2.34 11.44 43.81
N TRP A 216 2.36 11.32 42.50
CA TRP A 216 1.16 10.97 41.73
C TRP A 216 0.57 9.62 42.15
N ALA A 217 1.43 8.61 42.36
CA ALA A 217 0.97 7.29 42.78
C ALA A 217 0.31 7.26 44.18
N LYS A 218 0.76 8.15 45.09
CA LYS A 218 0.16 8.30 46.43
C LYS A 218 -1.25 8.90 46.35
N GLY A 219 -1.44 9.93 45.51
CA GLY A 219 -2.74 10.61 45.34
C GLY A 219 -3.65 9.98 44.28
N SER A 220 -3.27 8.87 43.66
CA SER A 220 -3.96 8.31 42.52
C SER A 220 -5.30 7.65 42.89
N ILE A 221 -6.31 7.85 42.01
CA ILE A 221 -7.62 7.22 42.07
C ILE A 221 -7.68 5.89 41.29
N GLY A 222 -6.55 5.44 40.68
CA GLY A 222 -6.49 4.22 39.91
C GLY A 222 -6.96 2.98 40.70
N ILE A 223 -7.54 2.02 40.01
CA ILE A 223 -8.04 0.77 40.61
C ILE A 223 -6.90 -0.25 40.81
N ASN A 224 -7.10 -1.18 41.74
CA ASN A 224 -6.18 -2.29 41.96
C ASN A 224 -6.78 -3.56 41.33
N ASP A 225 -6.24 -3.98 40.20
CA ASP A 225 -6.71 -5.17 39.47
C ASP A 225 -5.49 -5.88 38.86
N SER A 226 -5.18 -7.08 39.37
CA SER A 226 -4.03 -7.87 38.92
C SER A 226 -4.20 -8.43 37.50
N GLY A 227 -5.42 -8.65 37.06
CA GLY A 227 -5.72 -9.05 35.69
C GLY A 227 -5.38 -7.96 34.69
N LEU A 228 -5.83 -6.72 34.97
CA LEU A 228 -5.48 -5.56 34.16
C LEU A 228 -3.97 -5.26 34.18
N GLU A 229 -3.29 -5.44 35.33
CA GLU A 229 -1.82 -5.32 35.44
C GLU A 229 -1.12 -6.27 34.45
N THR A 230 -1.54 -7.54 34.42
CA THR A 230 -0.99 -8.57 33.54
C THR A 230 -1.25 -8.26 32.08
N VAL A 231 -2.46 -7.83 31.73
CA VAL A 231 -2.83 -7.42 30.37
C VAL A 231 -2.01 -6.21 29.92
N LEU A 232 -1.82 -5.20 30.79
CA LEU A 232 -0.99 -4.02 30.49
C LEU A 232 0.44 -4.42 30.16
N GLN A 233 1.06 -5.25 30.99
CA GLN A 233 2.43 -5.74 30.76
C GLN A 233 2.55 -6.53 29.45
N SER A 234 1.54 -7.37 29.12
CA SER A 234 1.50 -8.11 27.86
C SER A 234 1.41 -7.16 26.66
N LYS A 235 0.52 -6.17 26.70
CA LYS A 235 0.39 -5.17 25.62
C LYS A 235 1.65 -4.32 25.45
N ILE A 236 2.33 -3.95 26.54
CA ILE A 236 3.59 -3.20 26.46
C ILE A 236 4.69 -4.04 25.81
N ARG A 237 4.84 -5.32 26.17
CA ARG A 237 5.81 -6.21 25.52
C ARG A 237 5.56 -6.32 24.02
N ARG A 238 4.30 -6.51 23.61
CA ARG A 238 3.92 -6.51 22.19
C ARG A 238 4.25 -5.19 21.52
N LEU A 239 3.92 -4.06 22.14
CA LEU A 239 4.23 -2.75 21.57
C LEU A 239 5.73 -2.58 21.31
N LEU A 240 6.57 -2.91 22.29
CA LEU A 240 8.03 -2.81 22.16
C LEU A 240 8.57 -3.72 21.05
N HIS A 241 8.06 -4.94 20.95
CA HIS A 241 8.44 -5.89 19.89
C HIS A 241 7.97 -5.37 18.51
N THR A 242 6.71 -4.98 18.37
CA THR A 242 6.17 -4.44 17.10
C THR A 242 6.92 -3.18 16.65
N MET A 243 7.37 -2.33 17.58
CA MET A 243 8.23 -1.19 17.26
C MET A 243 9.60 -1.62 16.72
N GLN A 244 10.21 -2.64 17.31
CA GLN A 244 11.47 -3.23 16.83
C GLN A 244 11.34 -3.82 15.42
N GLU A 245 10.27 -4.57 15.17
CA GLU A 245 9.99 -5.10 13.83
C GLU A 245 9.78 -3.97 12.81
N CYS A 246 9.08 -2.89 13.20
CA CYS A 246 8.90 -1.74 12.34
C CYS A 246 10.24 -1.08 11.95
N GLU A 247 11.16 -0.94 12.90
CA GLU A 247 12.52 -0.42 12.67
C GLU A 247 13.31 -1.34 11.71
N ALA A 248 13.21 -2.66 11.89
CA ALA A 248 13.86 -3.63 11.00
C ALA A 248 13.32 -3.57 9.56
N ILE A 249 12.00 -3.46 9.40
CA ILE A 249 11.37 -3.26 8.08
C ILE A 249 11.76 -1.92 7.46
N GLU A 250 11.86 -0.85 8.23
CA GLU A 250 12.33 0.46 7.74
C GLU A 250 13.78 0.39 7.25
N ALA A 251 14.66 -0.32 7.96
CA ALA A 251 16.02 -0.57 7.52
C ALA A 251 16.09 -1.41 6.22
N ALA A 252 15.22 -2.42 6.09
CA ALA A 252 15.12 -3.20 4.86
C ALA A 252 14.61 -2.38 3.66
N ILE A 253 13.67 -1.45 3.89
CA ILE A 253 13.21 -0.49 2.86
C ILE A 253 14.35 0.41 2.41
N GLU A 254 15.10 1.00 3.34
CA GLU A 254 16.24 1.87 3.01
C GLU A 254 17.31 1.12 2.20
N LYS A 255 17.61 -0.14 2.58
CA LYS A 255 18.53 -0.99 1.84
C LYS A 255 18.03 -1.25 0.41
N ALA A 256 16.77 -1.66 0.27
CA ALA A 256 16.17 -1.96 -1.04
C ALA A 256 16.08 -0.72 -1.94
N LEU A 257 15.94 0.48 -1.34
CA LEU A 257 16.02 1.76 -2.07
C LEU A 257 17.43 2.03 -2.59
N GLY A 258 18.48 1.74 -1.79
CA GLY A 258 19.87 1.96 -2.19
C GLY A 258 20.28 1.20 -3.47
N ASP A 259 19.59 0.10 -3.77
CA ASP A 259 19.81 -0.77 -4.93
C ASP A 259 18.91 -0.40 -6.15
N SER A 260 18.15 0.71 -6.10
CA SER A 260 17.15 1.05 -7.12
C SER A 260 17.23 2.48 -7.64
N ASP A 261 16.85 2.68 -8.92
CA ASP A 261 16.79 4.00 -9.58
C ASP A 261 15.62 4.89 -9.11
N ILE A 262 14.85 4.42 -8.11
CA ILE A 262 13.66 5.12 -7.60
C ILE A 262 14.02 6.39 -6.78
N HIS A 263 15.28 6.58 -6.40
CA HIS A 263 15.71 7.75 -5.62
C HIS A 263 15.37 9.08 -6.28
N GLU A 264 15.66 9.23 -7.58
CA GLU A 264 15.37 10.45 -8.33
C GLU A 264 13.87 10.79 -8.34
N ASP A 265 13.03 9.75 -8.46
CA ASP A 265 11.57 9.89 -8.41
C ASP A 265 11.08 10.30 -7.01
N ILE A 266 11.69 9.73 -5.95
CA ILE A 266 11.39 10.12 -4.57
C ILE A 266 11.78 11.57 -4.31
N ASP A 267 12.95 12.00 -4.77
CA ASP A 267 13.42 13.38 -4.63
C ASP A 267 12.52 14.35 -5.42
N THR A 268 12.10 13.97 -6.61
CA THR A 268 11.10 14.70 -7.40
C THR A 268 9.80 14.89 -6.65
N LEU A 269 9.28 13.84 -6.01
CA LEU A 269 8.06 13.91 -5.21
C LEU A 269 8.23 14.75 -3.95
N THR A 270 9.36 14.64 -3.25
CA THR A 270 9.63 15.38 -2.01
C THR A 270 9.91 16.85 -2.26
N SER A 271 10.22 17.25 -3.50
CA SER A 271 10.30 18.66 -3.89
C SER A 271 8.96 19.40 -3.73
N VAL A 272 7.84 18.68 -3.68
CA VAL A 272 6.53 19.27 -3.41
C VAL A 272 6.36 19.51 -1.91
N PRO A 273 6.26 20.77 -1.43
CA PRO A 273 6.14 21.05 0.01
C PRO A 273 4.93 20.35 0.62
N GLY A 274 5.16 19.58 1.68
CA GLY A 274 4.14 18.77 2.35
C GLY A 274 4.12 17.29 1.96
N ILE A 275 4.99 16.86 1.03
CA ILE A 275 5.24 15.45 0.75
C ILE A 275 6.54 15.03 1.42
N GLY A 276 6.45 14.16 2.43
CA GLY A 276 7.63 13.60 3.10
C GLY A 276 8.17 12.35 2.41
N LYS A 277 9.47 12.03 2.64
CA LYS A 277 10.17 10.87 2.07
C LYS A 277 9.38 9.57 2.23
N THR A 278 8.85 9.29 3.41
CA THR A 278 8.04 8.09 3.70
C THR A 278 6.82 7.94 2.78
N THR A 279 6.07 9.02 2.55
CA THR A 279 4.88 8.98 1.68
C THR A 279 5.27 8.91 0.20
N ALA A 280 6.37 9.57 -0.20
CA ALA A 280 6.93 9.49 -1.54
C ALA A 280 7.39 8.05 -1.84
N THR A 281 8.17 7.44 -0.95
CA THR A 281 8.62 6.05 -1.07
C THR A 281 7.44 5.08 -1.18
N HIS A 282 6.41 5.26 -0.34
CA HIS A 282 5.21 4.40 -0.39
C HIS A 282 4.45 4.57 -1.71
N PHE A 283 4.35 5.79 -2.22
CA PHE A 283 3.71 6.08 -3.50
C PHE A 283 4.46 5.40 -4.65
N MET A 284 5.79 5.55 -4.72
CA MET A 284 6.62 4.94 -5.76
C MET A 284 6.63 3.41 -5.67
N GLY A 285 6.77 2.83 -4.48
CA GLY A 285 6.75 1.38 -4.31
C GLY A 285 5.42 0.72 -4.69
N GLU A 286 4.29 1.42 -4.58
CA GLU A 286 2.99 0.93 -5.05
C GLU A 286 2.78 1.17 -6.55
N ILE A 287 3.36 2.23 -7.13
CA ILE A 287 3.29 2.54 -8.55
C ILE A 287 4.30 1.72 -9.34
N GLY A 288 5.52 1.55 -8.83
CA GLY A 288 6.66 1.09 -9.62
C GLY A 288 7.07 2.15 -10.64
N ASP A 289 7.19 1.79 -11.90
CA ASP A 289 7.51 2.72 -12.98
C ASP A 289 6.28 3.56 -13.38
N ILE A 290 6.44 4.89 -13.40
CA ILE A 290 5.41 5.84 -13.87
C ILE A 290 5.19 5.74 -15.38
N HIS A 291 6.21 5.29 -16.13
CA HIS A 291 6.15 5.22 -17.58
C HIS A 291 5.19 4.14 -18.10
N ARG A 292 4.85 3.15 -17.28
CA ARG A 292 3.82 2.15 -17.60
C ARG A 292 2.41 2.73 -17.79
N PHE A 293 2.17 3.96 -17.33
CA PHE A 293 0.89 4.64 -17.53
C PHE A 293 0.99 5.61 -18.72
N ALA A 294 0.25 5.35 -19.81
CA ALA A 294 0.20 6.23 -20.97
C ALA A 294 -0.45 7.59 -20.66
N SER A 295 -1.30 7.67 -19.66
CA SER A 295 -2.00 8.90 -19.27
C SER A 295 -2.32 8.95 -17.78
N VAL A 296 -2.51 10.17 -17.28
CA VAL A 296 -3.00 10.39 -15.92
C VAL A 296 -4.37 9.75 -15.66
N LYS A 297 -5.20 9.58 -16.70
CA LYS A 297 -6.51 8.88 -16.60
C LYS A 297 -6.31 7.41 -16.21
N GLN A 298 -5.34 6.73 -16.81
CA GLN A 298 -5.00 5.34 -16.46
C GLN A 298 -4.50 5.25 -15.01
N LEU A 299 -3.66 6.19 -14.57
CA LEU A 299 -3.19 6.24 -13.18
C LEU A 299 -4.35 6.51 -12.21
N CYS A 300 -5.28 7.42 -12.53
CA CYS A 300 -6.49 7.65 -11.74
C CYS A 300 -7.34 6.38 -11.60
N ALA A 301 -7.55 5.66 -12.69
CA ALA A 301 -8.28 4.39 -12.71
C ALA A 301 -7.57 3.32 -11.85
N TYR A 302 -6.23 3.19 -11.99
CA TYR A 302 -5.41 2.28 -11.21
C TYR A 302 -5.52 2.54 -9.69
N ILE A 303 -5.59 3.80 -9.30
CA ILE A 303 -5.78 4.22 -7.91
C ILE A 303 -7.25 4.05 -7.47
N GLY A 304 -8.19 4.13 -8.42
CA GLY A 304 -9.64 4.10 -8.16
C GLY A 304 -10.18 5.44 -7.64
N PHE A 305 -9.60 6.55 -8.13
CA PHE A 305 -10.08 7.93 -7.89
C PHE A 305 -11.06 8.40 -8.96
N ASP A 306 -11.39 7.57 -9.95
CA ASP A 306 -12.36 7.90 -10.99
C ASP A 306 -13.74 8.17 -10.38
N PRO A 307 -14.45 9.22 -10.82
CA PRO A 307 -15.83 9.45 -10.42
C PRO A 307 -16.71 8.32 -11.00
N ALA A 308 -17.52 7.69 -10.15
CA ALA A 308 -18.57 6.79 -10.60
C ALA A 308 -19.72 7.64 -11.14
N ILE A 309 -19.75 7.90 -12.45
CA ILE A 309 -20.83 8.63 -13.10
C ILE A 309 -21.89 7.61 -13.54
N ARG A 310 -23.11 7.76 -13.07
CA ARG A 310 -24.28 7.06 -13.61
C ARG A 310 -25.15 8.09 -14.33
N GLN A 311 -25.18 8.00 -15.65
CA GLN A 311 -26.02 8.83 -16.49
C GLN A 311 -27.02 7.91 -17.21
N SER A 312 -28.29 8.25 -17.16
CA SER A 312 -29.34 7.60 -17.93
C SER A 312 -30.10 8.68 -18.68
N GLY A 313 -30.01 8.63 -20.04
CA GLY A 313 -30.58 9.67 -20.90
C GLY A 313 -29.98 11.05 -20.63
N SER A 314 -30.82 12.08 -20.54
CA SER A 314 -30.42 13.46 -20.26
C SER A 314 -30.26 13.79 -18.78
N SER A 315 -30.57 12.83 -17.86
CA SER A 315 -30.49 13.06 -16.42
C SER A 315 -29.27 12.42 -15.79
N ILE A 316 -28.49 13.20 -15.01
CA ILE A 316 -27.41 12.68 -14.17
C ILE A 316 -28.03 12.13 -12.87
N LEU A 317 -28.16 10.81 -12.77
CA LEU A 317 -28.81 10.12 -11.65
C LEU A 317 -28.00 10.12 -10.34
N SER A 318 -26.70 10.33 -10.39
CA SER A 318 -25.88 10.59 -9.19
C SER A 318 -24.57 11.30 -9.54
N ARG A 319 -24.22 12.33 -8.79
CA ARG A 319 -22.85 12.89 -8.75
C ARG A 319 -22.02 11.96 -7.89
N GLY A 320 -21.30 11.06 -8.56
CA GLY A 320 -20.75 9.86 -7.99
C GLY A 320 -19.72 10.04 -6.90
N HIS A 321 -19.66 9.03 -6.05
CA HIS A 321 -18.49 8.73 -5.25
C HIS A 321 -17.35 8.25 -6.16
N ILE A 322 -16.11 8.30 -5.69
CA ILE A 322 -14.99 7.63 -6.38
C ILE A 322 -15.27 6.14 -6.46
N THR A 323 -14.85 5.49 -7.56
CA THR A 323 -15.13 4.07 -7.83
C THR A 323 -14.58 3.14 -6.75
N LYS A 324 -13.46 3.52 -6.11
CA LYS A 324 -12.70 2.70 -5.15
C LYS A 324 -12.24 1.34 -5.72
N ARG A 325 -12.35 1.12 -7.03
CA ARG A 325 -12.00 -0.11 -7.75
C ARG A 325 -10.52 -0.14 -8.12
N GLY A 326 -9.63 0.16 -7.19
CA GLY A 326 -8.19 0.22 -7.46
C GLY A 326 -7.38 0.06 -6.19
N ASN A 327 -6.11 0.44 -6.25
CA ASN A 327 -5.15 0.26 -5.16
C ASN A 327 -5.55 1.07 -3.92
N ARG A 328 -5.97 0.36 -2.85
CA ARG A 328 -6.41 0.97 -1.59
C ARG A 328 -5.25 1.67 -0.86
N SER A 329 -4.05 1.10 -0.92
CA SER A 329 -2.87 1.64 -0.27
C SER A 329 -2.47 2.98 -0.90
N LEU A 330 -2.40 3.04 -2.24
CA LEU A 330 -2.16 4.29 -2.98
C LEU A 330 -3.22 5.37 -2.69
N ARG A 331 -4.50 4.99 -2.61
CA ARG A 331 -5.55 5.97 -2.25
C ARG A 331 -5.30 6.61 -0.89
N ARG A 332 -4.89 5.80 0.09
CA ARG A 332 -4.57 6.29 1.44
C ARG A 332 -3.34 7.20 1.42
N THR A 333 -2.28 6.78 0.74
CA THR A 333 -1.04 7.57 0.60
C THR A 333 -1.32 8.91 -0.07
N LEU A 334 -2.05 8.91 -1.19
CA LEU A 334 -2.40 10.14 -1.89
C LEU A 334 -3.32 11.06 -1.06
N TRP A 335 -4.19 10.49 -0.24
CA TRP A 335 -4.97 11.26 0.74
C TRP A 335 -4.07 11.95 1.76
N GLN A 336 -3.06 11.24 2.31
CA GLN A 336 -2.10 11.82 3.25
C GLN A 336 -1.26 12.91 2.60
N MET A 337 -0.77 12.69 1.37
CA MET A 337 -0.06 13.71 0.58
C MET A 337 -0.95 14.94 0.36
N ALA A 338 -2.23 14.74 0.00
CA ALA A 338 -3.16 15.86 -0.20
C ALA A 338 -3.35 16.70 1.08
N LEU A 339 -3.44 16.07 2.25
CA LEU A 339 -3.48 16.79 3.52
C LEU A 339 -2.17 17.55 3.80
N GLY A 340 -1.02 16.96 3.44
CA GLY A 340 0.27 17.61 3.54
C GLY A 340 0.37 18.86 2.68
N VAL A 341 0.08 18.74 1.38
CA VAL A 341 0.18 19.89 0.44
C VAL A 341 -0.84 20.99 0.72
N ILE A 342 -2.01 20.66 1.27
CA ILE A 342 -2.98 21.69 1.73
C ILE A 342 -2.39 22.55 2.86
N ARG A 343 -1.53 22.00 3.69
CA ARG A 343 -0.92 22.70 4.84
C ARG A 343 0.32 23.52 4.44
N HIS A 344 1.06 23.04 3.44
CA HIS A 344 2.40 23.53 3.14
C HIS A 344 2.55 24.19 1.76
N THR A 345 1.47 24.27 0.95
CA THR A 345 1.52 24.82 -0.39
C THR A 345 0.30 25.74 -0.65
N ASP A 346 0.53 27.02 -0.82
CA ASP A 346 -0.55 28.04 -0.99
C ASP A 346 -1.48 27.70 -2.17
N LYS A 347 -0.94 27.23 -3.28
CA LYS A 347 -1.72 26.85 -4.46
C LYS A 347 -2.71 25.72 -4.19
N PHE A 348 -2.32 24.69 -3.44
CA PHE A 348 -3.24 23.61 -3.06
C PHE A 348 -4.18 24.03 -1.95
N ARG A 349 -3.74 24.92 -1.05
CA ARG A 349 -4.60 25.53 -0.03
C ARG A 349 -5.71 26.34 -0.67
N ALA A 350 -5.38 27.27 -1.55
CA ALA A 350 -6.37 28.08 -2.27
C ALA A 350 -7.38 27.22 -3.06
N TYR A 351 -6.89 26.14 -3.70
CA TYR A 351 -7.78 25.21 -4.40
C TYR A 351 -8.71 24.45 -3.43
N TYR A 352 -8.21 24.04 -2.28
CA TYR A 352 -9.03 23.42 -1.23
C TYR A 352 -10.11 24.39 -0.73
N ASP A 353 -9.74 25.63 -0.40
CA ASP A 353 -10.66 26.65 0.12
C ASP A 353 -11.73 26.98 -0.93
N LYS A 354 -11.35 27.10 -2.21
CA LYS A 354 -12.32 27.24 -3.32
C LYS A 354 -13.33 26.07 -3.32
N LYS A 355 -12.86 24.81 -3.18
CA LYS A 355 -13.75 23.64 -3.18
C LYS A 355 -14.65 23.59 -1.95
N ARG A 356 -14.19 24.10 -0.80
CA ARG A 356 -15.01 24.27 0.39
C ARG A 356 -16.08 25.36 0.19
N GLY A 357 -15.71 26.47 -0.44
CA GLY A 357 -16.65 27.55 -0.82
C GLY A 357 -17.71 27.10 -1.82
N GLU A 358 -17.41 26.14 -2.71
CA GLU A 358 -18.38 25.48 -3.60
C GLU A 358 -19.36 24.54 -2.85
N GLY A 359 -19.35 24.50 -1.51
CA GLY A 359 -20.21 23.64 -0.69
C GLY A 359 -19.77 22.18 -0.55
N LYS A 360 -18.56 21.80 -1.01
CA LYS A 360 -18.05 20.43 -0.83
C LYS A 360 -17.71 20.15 0.63
N SER A 361 -18.05 18.95 1.10
CA SER A 361 -17.62 18.48 2.42
C SER A 361 -16.08 18.39 2.50
N PHE A 362 -15.55 18.36 3.73
CA PHE A 362 -14.10 18.17 3.96
C PHE A 362 -13.51 17.03 3.12
N LYS A 363 -14.13 15.86 3.17
CA LYS A 363 -13.65 14.68 2.43
C LYS A 363 -13.68 14.88 0.92
N GLN A 364 -14.73 15.50 0.39
CA GLN A 364 -14.86 15.77 -1.04
C GLN A 364 -13.84 16.81 -1.52
N ALA A 365 -13.58 17.86 -0.73
CA ALA A 365 -12.58 18.87 -1.05
C ALA A 365 -11.16 18.28 -1.06
N VAL A 366 -10.81 17.43 -0.06
CA VAL A 366 -9.50 16.73 -0.02
C VAL A 366 -9.36 15.78 -1.21
N VAL A 367 -10.39 15.04 -1.61
CA VAL A 367 -10.36 14.18 -2.81
C VAL A 367 -10.14 15.02 -4.07
N ALA A 368 -10.76 16.19 -4.18
CA ALA A 368 -10.52 17.09 -5.32
C ALA A 368 -9.06 17.58 -5.37
N VAL A 369 -8.46 17.92 -4.21
CA VAL A 369 -7.04 18.25 -4.11
C VAL A 369 -6.18 17.06 -4.48
N ALA A 370 -6.49 15.85 -3.99
CA ALA A 370 -5.77 14.63 -4.30
C ALA A 370 -5.75 14.35 -5.82
N ASN A 371 -6.86 14.56 -6.52
CA ASN A 371 -6.92 14.44 -7.98
C ASN A 371 -6.06 15.49 -8.71
N LYS A 372 -6.07 16.75 -8.22
CA LYS A 372 -5.20 17.79 -8.78
C LYS A 372 -3.73 17.48 -8.51
N LEU A 373 -3.40 17.07 -7.29
CA LEU A 373 -2.07 16.66 -6.91
C LEU A 373 -1.57 15.50 -7.79
N LEU A 374 -2.40 14.47 -7.99
CA LEU A 374 -2.03 13.31 -8.81
C LEU A 374 -1.62 13.72 -10.24
N ARG A 375 -2.33 14.65 -10.85
CA ARG A 375 -1.97 15.20 -12.18
C ARG A 375 -0.61 15.92 -12.13
N THR A 376 -0.37 16.71 -11.10
CA THR A 376 0.93 17.38 -10.89
C THR A 376 2.04 16.35 -10.73
N LEU A 377 1.88 15.35 -9.83
CA LEU A 377 2.88 14.31 -9.61
C LEU A 377 3.17 13.49 -10.87
N PHE A 378 2.13 13.16 -11.66
CA PHE A 378 2.29 12.46 -12.93
C PHE A 378 3.17 13.25 -13.89
N THR A 379 2.96 14.56 -14.03
CA THR A 379 3.75 15.44 -14.90
C THR A 379 5.19 15.56 -14.42
N LEU A 380 5.39 15.76 -13.10
CA LEU A 380 6.74 15.87 -12.52
C LEU A 380 7.56 14.58 -12.74
N LEU A 381 6.98 13.43 -12.48
CA LEU A 381 7.63 12.13 -12.65
C LEU A 381 7.91 11.81 -14.12
N LYS A 382 6.96 12.10 -15.03
CA LYS A 382 7.17 11.88 -16.48
C LYS A 382 8.29 12.73 -17.04
N ASN A 383 8.43 13.98 -16.57
CA ASN A 383 9.40 14.95 -17.06
C ASN A 383 10.70 14.97 -16.23
N LYS A 384 10.75 14.21 -15.12
CA LYS A 384 11.86 14.23 -14.15
C LYS A 384 12.23 15.63 -13.69
N THR A 385 11.22 16.47 -13.40
CA THR A 385 11.42 17.88 -13.04
C THR A 385 10.93 18.12 -11.61
N PRO A 386 11.69 18.87 -10.77
CA PRO A 386 11.25 19.24 -9.44
C PRO A 386 10.05 20.20 -9.49
N PHE A 387 9.28 20.23 -8.42
CA PHE A 387 8.13 21.12 -8.30
C PHE A 387 8.57 22.58 -8.22
N GLN A 388 7.99 23.41 -9.09
CA GLN A 388 8.19 24.86 -9.11
C GLN A 388 6.84 25.53 -8.84
N PRO A 389 6.69 26.26 -7.70
CA PRO A 389 5.43 26.90 -7.34
C PRO A 389 4.89 27.87 -8.39
N ASP A 390 5.77 28.59 -9.06
CA ASP A 390 5.42 29.70 -9.95
C ASP A 390 5.14 29.29 -11.42
N LEU A 391 5.68 28.18 -11.90
CA LEU A 391 5.48 27.68 -13.28
C LEU A 391 4.18 26.89 -13.49
N ALA A 392 3.45 26.57 -12.43
CA ALA A 392 2.22 25.79 -12.53
C ALA A 392 0.96 26.60 -12.87
N SER A 393 1.09 27.82 -13.39
CA SER A 393 0.01 28.65 -13.95
C SER A 393 -0.14 28.58 -15.47
N GLY A 394 0.77 27.87 -16.18
CA GLY A 394 0.67 27.60 -17.60
C GLY A 394 -0.33 26.50 -17.93
N GLY A 395 -1.38 26.85 -18.65
CA GLY A 395 -2.57 26.10 -18.99
C GLY A 395 -2.36 24.69 -19.53
N VAL A 396 -3.21 23.82 -19.05
CA VAL A 396 -3.75 22.74 -19.89
C VAL A 396 -5.18 23.18 -20.17
N THR A 397 -5.39 23.73 -21.35
CA THR A 397 -6.70 23.87 -22.01
C THR A 397 -7.33 22.49 -22.23
N PRO A 398 -8.67 22.42 -22.34
CA PRO A 398 -9.51 21.28 -22.05
C PRO A 398 -9.32 20.07 -22.95
#